data_a16972710e42b45f6f2bc0dba1c2ff11
#
_entry.id   a16972710e42b45f6f2bc0dba1c2ff11
#
_cell.length_a   1.000
_cell.length_b   1.000
_cell.length_c   1.000
_cell.angle_alpha   90.00
_cell.angle_beta   90.00
_cell.angle_gamma   90.00
#
_symmetry.space_group_name_H-M   'P 1'
#
loop_
_entity.id
_entity.type
_entity.pdbx_description
1 polymer ?
#
loop_
_entity_poly.entity_id
_entity_poly.type
_entity_poly.pdbx_seq_one_letter_code
_entity_poly.pdbx_strand_id
1 'polypeptide(L)'
;DQTSQTPFTVQSIRNMLTQMGVTVPANVNPQLKNVAAVMVHADLPPFAKPGSTIDITVSSMGNAKSLRGGSLIMTPLKGADGNVYAMAQGNLVVGGFGVESKDGSSITVNVPSVGRIPNGATVEREVATPFAQGDYLTLNLHQQDFTTATHMAQAIDKTLGQQSATAIDASSVRVLAPADPTQRVSFMSIV
;
A
#
# COMPACT_ATOMS: atom_id res chain seq x y z
N ASP A 1 -1.61 -0.56 26.55
CA ASP A 1 -2.00 -1.79 25.97
C ASP A 1 -3.23 -2.39 26.60
N GLN A 2 -4.38 -2.32 25.98
CA GLN A 2 -5.67 -2.68 26.57
C GLN A 2 -6.47 -3.59 25.62
N THR A 3 -5.77 -4.38 24.83
CA THR A 3 -6.34 -5.30 23.85
C THR A 3 -7.14 -6.46 24.44
N SER A 4 -7.14 -6.62 25.77
CA SER A 4 -8.01 -7.56 26.47
C SER A 4 -9.52 -7.28 26.26
N GLN A 5 -9.86 -6.08 25.79
CA GLN A 5 -11.24 -5.69 25.48
C GLN A 5 -11.66 -6.02 24.02
N THR A 6 -10.76 -6.52 23.18
CA THR A 6 -11.06 -6.91 21.81
C THR A 6 -10.97 -8.43 21.63
N PRO A 7 -12.10 -9.15 21.73
CA PRO A 7 -12.12 -10.62 21.68
C PRO A 7 -11.47 -11.22 20.43
N PHE A 8 -11.54 -10.52 19.28
CA PHE A 8 -10.92 -10.98 18.04
C PHE A 8 -9.39 -11.00 18.09
N THR A 9 -8.74 -10.16 18.90
CA THR A 9 -7.28 -10.17 19.07
C THR A 9 -6.81 -11.46 19.74
N VAL A 10 -7.52 -11.88 20.78
CA VAL A 10 -7.25 -13.14 21.48
C VAL A 10 -7.43 -14.33 20.52
N GLN A 11 -8.49 -14.31 19.71
CA GLN A 11 -8.74 -15.36 18.74
C GLN A 11 -7.66 -15.40 17.64
N SER A 12 -7.25 -14.24 17.13
CA SER A 12 -6.19 -14.15 16.11
C SER A 12 -4.87 -14.72 16.61
N ILE A 13 -4.51 -14.42 17.88
CA ILE A 13 -3.29 -14.97 18.47
C ILE A 13 -3.38 -16.47 18.70
N ARG A 14 -4.53 -16.98 19.15
CA ARG A 14 -4.74 -18.42 19.26
C ARG A 14 -4.56 -19.10 17.91
N ASN A 15 -5.15 -18.56 16.85
CA ASN A 15 -5.01 -19.12 15.50
C ASN A 15 -3.55 -19.09 15.04
N MET A 16 -2.83 -18.00 15.28
CA MET A 16 -1.40 -17.88 14.95
C MET A 16 -0.57 -18.93 15.71
N LEU A 17 -0.74 -19.05 17.04
CA LEU A 17 -0.04 -20.03 17.86
C LEU A 17 -0.33 -21.46 17.41
N THR A 18 -1.58 -21.74 17.04
CA THR A 18 -1.97 -23.05 16.49
C THR A 18 -1.26 -23.34 15.17
N GLN A 19 -1.15 -22.36 14.28
CA GLN A 19 -0.39 -22.50 13.03
C GLN A 19 1.11 -22.73 13.26
N MET A 20 1.64 -22.20 14.35
CA MET A 20 3.03 -22.42 14.79
C MET A 20 3.21 -23.74 15.58
N GLY A 21 2.16 -24.57 15.68
CA GLY A 21 2.20 -25.84 16.39
C GLY A 21 1.99 -25.75 17.93
N VAL A 22 1.66 -24.56 18.43
CA VAL A 22 1.40 -24.33 19.85
C VAL A 22 -0.10 -24.39 20.12
N THR A 23 -0.56 -25.41 20.85
CA THR A 23 -1.98 -25.55 21.24
C THR A 23 -2.26 -24.79 22.53
N VAL A 24 -3.09 -23.75 22.46
CA VAL A 24 -3.58 -23.02 23.64
C VAL A 24 -4.92 -23.61 24.06
N PRO A 25 -5.06 -24.16 25.28
CA PRO A 25 -6.33 -24.71 25.76
C PRO A 25 -7.47 -23.67 25.73
N ALA A 26 -8.68 -24.14 25.38
CA ALA A 26 -9.85 -23.23 25.18
C ALA A 26 -10.25 -22.47 26.46
N ASN A 27 -9.96 -23.03 27.63
CA ASN A 27 -10.25 -22.44 28.96
C ASN A 27 -9.20 -21.43 29.42
N VAL A 28 -8.09 -21.26 28.69
CA VAL A 28 -7.07 -20.26 29.02
C VAL A 28 -7.39 -18.97 28.27
N ASN A 29 -7.61 -17.89 29.02
CA ASN A 29 -7.75 -16.55 28.46
C ASN A 29 -6.42 -15.80 28.63
N PRO A 30 -5.56 -15.73 27.58
CA PRO A 30 -4.27 -15.06 27.71
C PRO A 30 -4.48 -13.57 27.99
N GLN A 31 -3.84 -13.07 29.04
CA GLN A 31 -3.81 -11.64 29.37
C GLN A 31 -2.74 -10.96 28.47
N LEU A 32 -3.19 -10.44 27.35
CA LEU A 32 -2.31 -9.85 26.33
C LEU A 32 -2.11 -8.35 26.59
N LYS A 33 -1.12 -8.02 27.42
CA LYS A 33 -0.83 -6.61 27.76
C LYS A 33 0.00 -5.87 26.69
N ASN A 34 0.77 -6.61 25.88
CA ASN A 34 1.74 -6.04 24.94
C ASN A 34 1.37 -6.32 23.46
N VAL A 35 0.09 -6.50 23.18
CA VAL A 35 -0.41 -6.78 21.83
C VAL A 35 -1.48 -5.76 21.45
N ALA A 36 -1.45 -5.31 20.21
CA ALA A 36 -2.47 -4.44 19.64
C ALA A 36 -3.01 -5.05 18.35
N ALA A 37 -4.32 -4.99 18.17
CA ALA A 37 -4.93 -5.23 16.87
C ALA A 37 -4.71 -4.01 15.99
N VAL A 38 -4.21 -4.24 14.78
CA VAL A 38 -3.88 -3.16 13.84
C VAL A 38 -4.46 -3.43 12.46
N MET A 39 -4.77 -2.36 11.77
CA MET A 39 -5.01 -2.35 10.34
C MET A 39 -3.70 -1.98 9.63
N VAL A 40 -3.40 -2.69 8.55
CA VAL A 40 -2.22 -2.45 7.74
C VAL A 40 -2.67 -2.14 6.32
N HIS A 41 -2.15 -1.07 5.75
CA HIS A 41 -2.40 -0.72 4.35
C HIS A 41 -1.13 -0.21 3.69
N ALA A 42 -1.07 -0.39 2.39
CA ALA A 42 -0.01 0.07 1.52
C ALA A 42 -0.56 0.40 0.15
N ASP A 43 0.11 1.29 -0.53
CA ASP A 43 -0.12 1.55 -1.95
C ASP A 43 0.86 0.70 -2.76
N LEU A 44 0.33 -0.12 -3.66
CA LEU A 44 1.15 -0.91 -4.58
C LEU A 44 1.39 -0.09 -5.85
N PRO A 45 2.61 0.41 -6.09
CA PRO A 45 2.90 1.20 -7.27
C PRO A 45 2.73 0.38 -8.56
N PRO A 46 2.34 1.00 -9.67
CA PRO A 46 2.38 0.35 -10.97
C PRO A 46 3.81 -0.11 -11.27
N PHE A 47 3.93 -1.26 -11.93
CA PHE A 47 5.22 -1.91 -12.27
C PHE A 47 6.06 -2.40 -11.09
N ALA A 48 5.53 -2.39 -9.86
CA ALA A 48 6.22 -3.04 -8.74
C ALA A 48 6.41 -4.53 -9.04
N LYS A 49 7.63 -5.02 -8.86
CA LYS A 49 7.99 -6.40 -9.16
C LYS A 49 8.04 -7.26 -7.90
N PRO A 50 7.75 -8.56 -8.00
CA PRO A 50 7.98 -9.50 -6.91
C PRO A 50 9.40 -9.37 -6.35
N GLY A 51 9.53 -9.31 -5.02
CA GLY A 51 10.78 -9.07 -4.30
C GLY A 51 11.11 -7.58 -4.07
N SER A 52 10.44 -6.63 -4.73
CA SER A 52 10.57 -5.21 -4.37
C SER A 52 9.89 -4.92 -3.04
N THR A 53 10.34 -3.86 -2.36
CA THR A 53 9.78 -3.44 -1.09
C THR A 53 8.95 -2.18 -1.22
N ILE A 54 7.90 -2.06 -0.41
CA ILE A 54 7.02 -0.90 -0.33
C ILE A 54 6.82 -0.47 1.12
N ASP A 55 6.55 0.79 1.32
CA ASP A 55 6.21 1.34 2.62
C ASP A 55 4.81 0.92 3.04
N ILE A 56 4.63 0.69 4.33
CA ILE A 56 3.31 0.39 4.88
C ILE A 56 2.95 1.35 6.01
N THR A 57 1.66 1.57 6.16
CA THR A 57 1.08 2.30 7.28
C THR A 57 0.31 1.33 8.15
N VAL A 58 0.53 1.44 9.46
CA VAL A 58 -0.07 0.59 10.48
C VAL A 58 -0.85 1.47 11.44
N SER A 59 -2.13 1.19 11.64
CA SER A 59 -3.00 1.94 12.54
C SER A 59 -3.70 1.02 13.53
N SER A 60 -3.86 1.47 14.77
CA SER A 60 -4.58 0.70 15.78
C SER A 60 -6.07 0.61 15.44
N MET A 61 -6.62 -0.59 15.52
CA MET A 61 -8.07 -0.85 15.37
C MET A 61 -8.81 -0.87 16.70
N GLY A 62 -8.09 -0.89 17.81
CA GLY A 62 -8.67 -0.98 19.14
C GLY A 62 -8.30 0.21 20.01
N ASN A 63 -8.22 -0.02 21.28
CA ASN A 63 -7.95 0.97 22.32
C ASN A 63 -6.45 1.06 22.71
N ALA A 64 -5.54 0.60 21.86
CA ALA A 64 -4.12 0.75 22.09
C ALA A 64 -3.74 2.24 22.12
N LYS A 65 -3.20 2.68 23.25
CA LYS A 65 -2.82 4.09 23.46
C LYS A 65 -1.63 4.50 22.61
N SER A 66 -0.75 3.57 22.29
CA SER A 66 0.44 3.81 21.47
C SER A 66 0.92 2.53 20.81
N LEU A 67 1.38 2.64 19.57
CA LEU A 67 2.06 1.58 18.82
C LEU A 67 3.58 1.72 18.87
N ARG A 68 4.10 2.67 19.64
CA ARG A 68 5.54 2.95 19.75
C ARG A 68 6.29 1.72 20.28
N GLY A 69 7.41 1.38 19.61
CA GLY A 69 8.21 0.20 19.93
C GLY A 69 7.54 -1.13 19.55
N GLY A 70 6.41 -1.08 18.83
CA GLY A 70 5.74 -2.27 18.32
C GLY A 70 6.43 -2.87 17.11
N SER A 71 6.24 -4.16 16.91
CA SER A 71 6.67 -4.90 15.73
C SER A 71 5.45 -5.57 15.09
N LEU A 72 5.30 -5.39 13.79
CA LEU A 72 4.28 -6.06 13.00
C LEU A 72 4.74 -7.48 12.70
N ILE A 73 3.93 -8.46 13.06
CA ILE A 73 4.12 -9.85 12.66
C ILE A 73 3.76 -10.01 11.18
N MET A 74 4.29 -11.05 10.55
CA MET A 74 4.03 -11.33 9.14
C MET A 74 2.53 -11.31 8.83
N THR A 75 2.13 -10.41 7.94
CA THR A 75 0.73 -10.12 7.61
C THR A 75 0.57 -10.04 6.10
N PRO A 76 -0.31 -10.86 5.50
CA PRO A 76 -0.59 -10.77 4.07
C PRO A 76 -1.43 -9.53 3.76
N LEU A 77 -1.00 -8.74 2.77
CA LEU A 77 -1.74 -7.62 2.21
C LEU A 77 -2.51 -8.10 0.99
N LYS A 78 -3.83 -7.94 1.03
CA LYS A 78 -4.73 -8.42 -0.01
C LYS A 78 -5.32 -7.27 -0.82
N GLY A 79 -5.47 -7.49 -2.10
CA GLY A 79 -6.25 -6.63 -2.97
C GLY A 79 -7.76 -6.87 -2.84
N ALA A 80 -8.54 -6.07 -3.55
CA ALA A 80 -10.01 -6.19 -3.58
C ALA A 80 -10.50 -7.53 -4.18
N ASP A 81 -9.67 -8.18 -4.98
CA ASP A 81 -9.90 -9.52 -5.55
C ASP A 81 -9.63 -10.68 -4.57
N GLY A 82 -9.20 -10.36 -3.33
CA GLY A 82 -8.87 -11.32 -2.28
C GLY A 82 -7.48 -11.96 -2.41
N ASN A 83 -6.73 -11.69 -3.48
CA ASN A 83 -5.39 -12.21 -3.67
C ASN A 83 -4.37 -11.47 -2.81
N VAL A 84 -3.32 -12.19 -2.38
CA VAL A 84 -2.18 -11.60 -1.68
C VAL A 84 -1.24 -10.95 -2.69
N TYR A 85 -0.94 -9.67 -2.49
CA TYR A 85 -0.04 -8.88 -3.34
C TYR A 85 1.28 -8.55 -2.66
N ALA A 86 1.30 -8.50 -1.33
CA ALA A 86 2.53 -8.28 -0.57
C ALA A 86 2.47 -8.94 0.81
N MET A 87 3.63 -9.18 1.40
CA MET A 87 3.78 -9.67 2.77
C MET A 87 4.44 -8.60 3.62
N ALA A 88 3.72 -8.15 4.65
CA ALA A 88 4.13 -7.06 5.54
C ALA A 88 4.70 -7.58 6.84
N GLN A 89 5.82 -7.00 7.31
CA GLN A 89 6.41 -7.26 8.62
C GLN A 89 7.43 -6.19 8.99
N GLY A 90 7.74 -6.04 10.25
CA GLY A 90 8.85 -5.19 10.70
C GLY A 90 8.52 -4.30 11.89
N ASN A 91 9.48 -3.47 12.25
CA ASN A 91 9.37 -2.58 13.39
C ASN A 91 8.73 -1.24 13.01
N LEU A 92 7.77 -0.79 13.81
CA LEU A 92 7.06 0.45 13.56
C LEU A 92 7.91 1.66 13.93
N VAL A 93 7.93 2.63 13.02
CA VAL A 93 8.36 3.99 13.29
C VAL A 93 7.12 4.83 13.57
N VAL A 94 6.95 5.21 14.82
CA VAL A 94 5.82 6.03 15.28
C VAL A 94 6.32 7.44 15.54
N GLY A 95 5.81 8.42 14.79
CA GLY A 95 6.11 9.82 14.98
C GLY A 95 5.40 10.41 16.21
N GLY A 96 5.92 11.55 16.69
CA GLY A 96 5.29 12.30 17.77
C GLY A 96 5.71 11.88 19.18
N PHE A 97 5.40 12.74 20.15
CA PHE A 97 5.55 12.46 21.56
C PHE A 97 4.33 12.98 22.33
N GLY A 98 4.01 12.30 23.41
CA GLY A 98 3.02 12.76 24.38
C GLY A 98 3.72 12.94 25.73
N VAL A 99 3.45 14.05 26.39
CA VAL A 99 3.87 14.29 27.79
C VAL A 99 2.62 14.36 28.62
N GLU A 100 2.51 13.44 29.58
CA GLU A 100 1.51 13.53 30.65
C GLU A 100 2.15 14.25 31.84
N SER A 101 1.56 15.33 32.30
CA SER A 101 1.96 16.00 33.53
C SER A 101 1.19 15.40 34.69
N LYS A 102 1.79 15.45 35.90
CA LYS A 102 1.19 14.91 37.13
C LYS A 102 -0.12 15.61 37.57
N ASP A 103 -0.42 16.75 36.99
CA ASP A 103 -1.64 17.54 37.21
C ASP A 103 -2.80 17.21 36.26
N GLY A 104 -2.66 16.17 35.43
CA GLY A 104 -3.71 15.69 34.52
C GLY A 104 -3.77 16.43 33.19
N SER A 105 -2.88 17.38 32.91
CA SER A 105 -2.76 17.98 31.58
C SER A 105 -1.92 17.08 30.67
N SER A 106 -2.44 16.74 29.49
CA SER A 106 -1.71 15.98 28.48
C SER A 106 -1.53 16.81 27.21
N ILE A 107 -0.30 16.94 26.75
CA ILE A 107 0.00 17.48 25.43
C ILE A 107 0.41 16.31 24.54
N THR A 108 -0.45 15.96 23.57
CA THR A 108 -0.16 14.94 22.58
C THR A 108 0.16 15.63 21.26
N VAL A 109 1.39 15.51 20.81
CA VAL A 109 1.81 15.97 19.48
C VAL A 109 1.90 14.74 18.56
N ASN A 110 1.04 14.68 17.57
CA ASN A 110 0.76 13.55 16.68
C ASN A 110 0.08 12.34 17.37
N VAL A 111 -0.56 11.52 16.53
CA VAL A 111 -1.35 10.38 16.96
C VAL A 111 -0.45 9.16 17.16
N PRO A 112 -0.16 8.72 18.41
CA PRO A 112 0.76 7.60 18.64
C PRO A 112 0.16 6.23 18.27
N SER A 113 -1.10 6.19 17.83
CA SER A 113 -1.81 4.99 17.37
C SER A 113 -1.63 4.69 15.88
N VAL A 114 -0.83 5.49 15.17
CA VAL A 114 -0.46 5.28 13.77
C VAL A 114 1.06 5.29 13.64
N GLY A 115 1.60 4.35 12.88
CA GLY A 115 3.02 4.27 12.57
C GLY A 115 3.25 3.85 11.12
N ARG A 116 4.48 3.99 10.66
CA ARG A 116 4.92 3.51 9.34
C ARG A 116 6.04 2.50 9.52
N ILE A 117 6.14 1.60 8.57
CA ILE A 117 7.31 0.73 8.43
C ILE A 117 7.87 0.98 7.04
N PRO A 118 8.97 1.74 6.93
CA PRO A 118 9.63 1.95 5.64
C PRO A 118 10.11 0.61 5.08
N ASN A 119 9.86 0.37 3.79
CA ASN A 119 10.14 -0.90 3.14
C ASN A 119 9.55 -2.12 3.90
N GLY A 120 8.41 -1.92 4.56
CA GLY A 120 7.82 -2.86 5.50
C GLY A 120 7.04 -3.99 4.86
N ALA A 121 6.82 -3.97 3.55
CA ALA A 121 6.23 -5.11 2.85
C ALA A 121 7.02 -5.47 1.61
N THR A 122 7.14 -6.79 1.36
CA THR A 122 7.71 -7.33 0.14
C THR A 122 6.61 -7.68 -0.82
N VAL A 123 6.71 -7.23 -2.05
CA VAL A 123 5.75 -7.53 -3.12
C VAL A 123 5.88 -9.00 -3.53
N GLU A 124 4.76 -9.71 -3.54
CA GLU A 124 4.67 -11.12 -3.94
C GLU A 124 4.09 -11.27 -5.34
N ARG A 125 3.24 -10.33 -5.74
CA ARG A 125 2.54 -10.36 -7.03
C ARG A 125 2.48 -8.97 -7.63
N GLU A 126 2.78 -8.85 -8.92
CA GLU A 126 2.59 -7.62 -9.67
C GLU A 126 1.11 -7.44 -10.08
N VAL A 127 0.70 -6.19 -10.24
CA VAL A 127 -0.58 -5.87 -10.86
C VAL A 127 -0.41 -5.99 -12.38
N ALA A 128 -1.26 -6.79 -13.01
CA ALA A 128 -1.26 -6.92 -14.46
C ALA A 128 -1.57 -5.57 -15.11
N THR A 129 -0.74 -5.16 -16.04
CA THR A 129 -0.91 -3.92 -16.79
C THR A 129 -0.91 -4.23 -18.29
N PRO A 130 -1.74 -3.56 -19.10
CA PRO A 130 -1.76 -3.74 -20.55
C PRO A 130 -0.55 -3.11 -21.25
N PHE A 131 0.42 -2.58 -20.52
CA PHE A 131 1.58 -1.87 -21.08
C PHE A 131 2.33 -2.66 -22.16
N ALA A 132 2.42 -3.97 -22.01
CA ALA A 132 3.12 -4.85 -22.97
C ALA A 132 2.23 -5.37 -24.11
N GLN A 133 0.96 -4.98 -24.17
CA GLN A 133 -0.03 -5.57 -25.10
C GLN A 133 -0.57 -4.55 -26.10
N GLY A 134 -0.98 -5.06 -27.28
CA GLY A 134 -1.62 -4.26 -28.32
C GLY A 134 -0.65 -3.29 -29.05
N ASP A 135 -1.19 -2.50 -29.97
CA ASP A 135 -0.42 -1.56 -30.80
C ASP A 135 -0.49 -0.11 -30.28
N TYR A 136 -1.10 0.08 -29.13
CA TYR A 136 -1.33 1.40 -28.54
C TYR A 136 -0.97 1.41 -27.06
N LEU A 137 -0.58 2.58 -26.59
CA LEU A 137 -0.54 2.94 -25.18
C LEU A 137 -1.60 4.01 -24.91
N THR A 138 -2.25 3.92 -23.76
CA THR A 138 -3.19 4.95 -23.32
C THR A 138 -2.55 5.71 -22.16
N LEU A 139 -2.36 7.01 -22.38
CA LEU A 139 -1.87 7.94 -21.36
C LEU A 139 -3.08 8.60 -20.72
N ASN A 140 -3.16 8.55 -19.39
CA ASN A 140 -4.25 9.14 -18.64
C ASN A 140 -3.78 10.42 -17.93
N LEU A 141 -4.52 11.50 -18.11
CA LEU A 141 -4.32 12.75 -17.38
C LEU A 141 -4.79 12.60 -15.94
N HIS A 142 -4.06 13.17 -14.99
CA HIS A 142 -4.48 13.21 -13.60
C HIS A 142 -5.73 14.09 -13.37
N GLN A 143 -5.89 15.13 -14.19
CA GLN A 143 -7.05 16.01 -14.19
C GLN A 143 -7.68 16.01 -15.57
N GLN A 144 -9.01 15.89 -15.61
CA GLN A 144 -9.77 15.86 -16.86
C GLN A 144 -9.83 17.25 -17.48
N ASP A 145 -9.31 17.38 -18.71
CA ASP A 145 -9.40 18.63 -19.50
C ASP A 145 -9.23 18.35 -20.99
N PHE A 146 -10.23 18.66 -21.78
CA PHE A 146 -10.23 18.45 -23.23
C PHE A 146 -9.12 19.23 -23.94
N THR A 147 -8.82 20.44 -23.49
CA THR A 147 -7.78 21.27 -24.08
C THR A 147 -6.41 20.67 -23.84
N THR A 148 -6.13 20.24 -22.63
CA THR A 148 -4.88 19.59 -22.25
C THR A 148 -4.71 18.27 -22.98
N ALA A 149 -5.74 17.44 -23.07
CA ALA A 149 -5.70 16.18 -23.83
C ALA A 149 -5.38 16.43 -25.32
N THR A 150 -6.01 17.44 -25.93
CA THR A 150 -5.76 17.81 -27.32
C THR A 150 -4.34 18.33 -27.52
N HIS A 151 -3.86 19.21 -26.67
CA HIS A 151 -2.50 19.75 -26.76
C HIS A 151 -1.44 18.65 -26.55
N MET A 152 -1.69 17.72 -25.63
CA MET A 152 -0.82 16.57 -25.42
C MET A 152 -0.72 15.71 -26.68
N ALA A 153 -1.86 15.37 -27.32
CA ALA A 153 -1.87 14.61 -28.56
C ALA A 153 -1.09 15.34 -29.68
N GLN A 154 -1.29 16.65 -29.83
CA GLN A 154 -0.57 17.46 -30.80
C GLN A 154 0.94 17.54 -30.54
N ALA A 155 1.35 17.63 -29.28
CA ALA A 155 2.77 17.64 -28.92
C ALA A 155 3.45 16.30 -29.24
N ILE A 156 2.76 15.19 -28.98
CA ILE A 156 3.23 13.84 -29.31
C ILE A 156 3.32 13.67 -30.83
N ASP A 157 2.29 14.10 -31.58
CA ASP A 157 2.31 14.06 -33.03
C ASP A 157 3.45 14.87 -33.65
N LYS A 158 3.81 15.99 -33.02
CA LYS A 158 4.95 16.80 -33.48
C LYS A 158 6.28 16.07 -33.26
N THR A 159 6.38 15.24 -32.22
CA THR A 159 7.61 14.52 -31.88
C THR A 159 7.75 13.22 -32.65
N LEU A 160 6.68 12.45 -32.78
CA LEU A 160 6.66 11.09 -33.33
C LEU A 160 6.20 11.04 -34.79
N GLY A 161 5.57 12.08 -35.29
CA GLY A 161 4.95 12.16 -36.60
C GLY A 161 3.42 12.24 -36.54
N GLN A 162 2.82 12.71 -37.60
CA GLN A 162 1.37 12.91 -37.69
C GLN A 162 0.59 11.60 -37.47
N GLN A 163 -0.53 11.70 -36.76
CA GLN A 163 -1.43 10.58 -36.44
C GLN A 163 -0.83 9.52 -35.51
N SER A 164 0.24 9.84 -34.77
CA SER A 164 0.80 8.97 -33.74
C SER A 164 0.01 9.01 -32.43
N ALA A 165 -0.70 10.11 -32.19
CA ALA A 165 -1.49 10.30 -30.96
C ALA A 165 -2.89 10.82 -31.27
N THR A 166 -3.87 10.41 -30.46
CA THR A 166 -5.26 10.84 -30.57
C THR A 166 -5.85 11.02 -29.19
N ALA A 167 -6.40 12.20 -28.89
CA ALA A 167 -7.21 12.42 -27.71
C ALA A 167 -8.53 11.63 -27.84
N ILE A 168 -8.79 10.73 -26.90
CA ILE A 168 -9.99 9.89 -26.88
C ILE A 168 -11.13 10.61 -26.15
N ASP A 169 -10.78 11.20 -25.01
CA ASP A 169 -11.69 11.95 -24.15
C ASP A 169 -10.92 13.02 -23.36
N ALA A 170 -11.57 13.64 -22.36
CA ALA A 170 -10.95 14.68 -21.53
C ALA A 170 -9.79 14.19 -20.65
N SER A 171 -9.62 12.87 -20.50
CA SER A 171 -8.62 12.27 -19.60
C SER A 171 -7.64 11.33 -20.30
N SER A 172 -7.91 10.93 -21.55
CA SER A 172 -7.18 9.83 -22.20
C SER A 172 -6.66 10.23 -23.57
N VAL A 173 -5.37 9.99 -23.77
CA VAL A 173 -4.70 10.12 -25.06
C VAL A 173 -4.14 8.76 -25.46
N ARG A 174 -4.54 8.26 -26.62
CA ARG A 174 -4.03 7.03 -27.20
C ARG A 174 -2.84 7.34 -28.08
N VAL A 175 -1.76 6.60 -27.90
CA VAL A 175 -0.50 6.77 -28.65
C VAL A 175 -0.15 5.45 -29.33
N LEU A 176 0.16 5.51 -30.62
CA LEU A 176 0.66 4.36 -31.37
C LEU A 176 2.01 3.94 -30.81
N ALA A 177 2.14 2.68 -30.42
CA ALA A 177 3.33 2.19 -29.74
C ALA A 177 3.92 0.96 -30.44
N PRO A 178 5.24 0.73 -30.32
CA PRO A 178 5.86 -0.48 -30.88
C PRO A 178 5.21 -1.75 -30.35
N ALA A 179 5.04 -2.75 -31.21
CA ALA A 179 4.52 -4.06 -30.79
C ALA A 179 5.51 -4.82 -29.89
N ASP A 180 6.81 -4.57 -30.05
CA ASP A 180 7.85 -5.16 -29.20
C ASP A 180 7.87 -4.49 -27.81
N PRO A 181 7.59 -5.25 -26.72
CA PRO A 181 7.59 -4.71 -25.35
C PRO A 181 8.91 -4.08 -24.93
N THR A 182 10.05 -4.57 -25.44
CA THR A 182 11.37 -4.03 -25.08
C THR A 182 11.59 -2.64 -25.62
N GLN A 183 11.01 -2.32 -26.78
CA GLN A 183 11.09 -1.00 -27.39
C GLN A 183 10.13 0.01 -26.73
N ARG A 184 9.07 -0.45 -26.06
CA ARG A 184 8.08 0.42 -25.42
C ARG A 184 8.65 1.27 -24.30
N VAL A 185 9.61 0.74 -23.55
CA VAL A 185 10.26 1.49 -22.45
C VAL A 185 11.03 2.67 -23.03
N SER A 186 11.84 2.43 -24.08
CA SER A 186 12.57 3.51 -24.77
C SER A 186 11.62 4.49 -25.45
N PHE A 187 10.55 3.97 -26.06
CA PHE A 187 9.50 4.77 -26.65
C PHE A 187 8.84 5.72 -25.65
N MET A 188 8.48 5.23 -24.45
CA MET A 188 7.88 6.04 -23.41
C MET A 188 8.83 7.12 -22.84
N SER A 189 10.14 6.96 -23.00
CA SER A 189 11.10 8.00 -22.61
C SER A 189 11.17 9.16 -23.61
N ILE A 190 10.61 9.01 -24.80
CA ILE A 190 10.57 10.02 -25.87
C ILE A 190 9.23 10.78 -25.84
N VAL A 191 8.16 10.09 -25.44
CA VAL A 191 6.81 10.64 -25.30
C VAL A 191 6.67 11.46 -24.01
#